data_dc4c0770dd3711085d5c7f2785e80dfd
#
_entry.id   dc4c0770dd3711085d5c7f2785e80dfd
#
_cell.length_a   1.000
_cell.length_b   1.000
_cell.length_c   1.000
_cell.angle_alpha   90.00
_cell.angle_beta   90.00
_cell.angle_gamma   90.00
#
_symmetry.space_group_name_H-M   'P 1'
#
loop_
_entity.id
_entity.type
_entity.pdbx_description
1 polymer ?
#
loop_
_entity_poly.entity_id
_entity_poly.type
_entity_poly.pdbx_seq_one_letter_code
_entity_poly.pdbx_strand_id
1 'polypeptide(L)'
;MEMTMIGWLHQLGTLEFWKVLLEGFGGLGPIAPVILAMVESFFPPLPLIAIVALNVAAHGGLLGFVYSWAGVMLGGTVMFLLWRRVVKRFFWKFARRSAKLQKAEQWVSRFDTASLFMLSLLPFTPSSFMHFAFGISDFDEKRYLVTMLLGKGVMVAMMALFGQSLVSAMKNPFYLVLAIAIWAGMYFASKHFCKKHEID
;
A
#
# COMPACT_ATOMS: atom_id res chain seq x y z
N MET A 1 22.27 22.25 9.49
CA MET A 1 20.85 22.49 9.87
C MET A 1 20.22 21.12 10.05
N GLU A 2 20.22 20.61 11.28
CA GLU A 2 19.70 19.27 11.62
C GLU A 2 18.17 19.30 11.49
N MET A 3 17.66 18.72 10.43
CA MET A 3 16.22 18.47 10.33
C MET A 3 15.89 17.27 11.21
N THR A 4 15.21 17.52 12.32
CA THR A 4 14.68 16.49 13.20
C THR A 4 13.65 15.62 12.45
N MET A 5 13.59 14.31 12.78
CA MET A 5 12.65 13.35 12.19
C MET A 5 11.19 13.84 12.21
N ILE A 6 10.82 14.64 13.21
CA ILE A 6 9.51 15.29 13.33
C ILE A 6 9.30 16.36 12.24
N GLY A 7 10.35 17.09 11.84
CA GLY A 7 10.29 18.06 10.76
C GLY A 7 10.01 17.42 9.39
N TRP A 8 10.58 16.25 9.13
CA TRP A 8 10.30 15.46 7.92
C TRP A 8 8.85 14.99 7.87
N LEU A 9 8.30 14.48 8.98
CA LEU A 9 6.91 14.03 9.05
C LEU A 9 5.92 15.20 8.84
N HIS A 10 6.25 16.39 9.32
CA HIS A 10 5.44 17.58 9.09
C HIS A 10 5.45 18.03 7.62
N GLN A 11 6.61 17.92 6.94
CA GLN A 11 6.73 18.25 5.53
C GLN A 11 5.95 17.28 4.62
N LEU A 12 5.86 16.00 4.96
CA LEU A 12 5.04 15.02 4.25
C LEU A 12 3.54 15.39 4.24
N GLY A 13 3.09 16.22 5.17
CA GLY A 13 1.73 16.77 5.23
C GLY A 13 1.51 18.02 4.36
N THR A 14 2.56 18.60 3.78
CA THR A 14 2.45 19.86 3.02
C THR A 14 2.34 19.64 1.52
N LEU A 15 1.42 20.36 0.87
CA LEU A 15 1.26 20.35 -0.60
C LEU A 15 2.54 20.79 -1.33
N GLU A 16 3.34 21.64 -0.71
CA GLU A 16 4.61 22.12 -1.30
C GLU A 16 5.63 21.00 -1.43
N PHE A 17 5.76 20.15 -0.42
CA PHE A 17 6.63 18.96 -0.50
C PHE A 17 6.29 18.10 -1.71
N TRP A 18 5.00 17.83 -1.91
CA TRP A 18 4.54 16.99 -3.02
C TRP A 18 4.71 17.66 -4.37
N LYS A 19 4.56 18.99 -4.47
CA LYS A 19 4.82 19.74 -5.71
C LYS A 19 6.30 19.71 -6.08
N VAL A 20 7.20 19.99 -5.14
CA VAL A 20 8.65 19.95 -5.36
C VAL A 20 9.08 18.53 -5.75
N LEU A 21 8.49 17.54 -5.16
CA LEU A 21 8.75 16.12 -5.48
C LEU A 21 8.31 15.81 -6.92
N LEU A 22 7.13 16.27 -7.34
CA LEU A 22 6.62 16.12 -8.72
C LEU A 22 7.48 16.86 -9.74
N GLU A 23 7.88 18.09 -9.44
CA GLU A 23 8.73 18.90 -10.31
C GLU A 23 10.12 18.28 -10.46
N GLY A 24 10.69 17.77 -9.35
CA GLY A 24 11.99 17.09 -9.35
C GLY A 24 11.96 15.76 -10.14
N PHE A 25 10.83 15.08 -10.15
CA PHE A 25 10.63 13.85 -10.92
C PHE A 25 10.14 14.10 -12.35
N GLY A 26 9.77 15.33 -12.71
CA GLY A 26 9.25 15.67 -14.05
C GLY A 26 10.17 15.28 -15.20
N GLY A 27 11.49 15.25 -14.98
CA GLY A 27 12.48 14.77 -15.94
C GLY A 27 12.55 13.25 -16.14
N LEU A 28 11.95 12.45 -15.22
CA LEU A 28 11.96 10.98 -15.27
C LEU A 28 10.73 10.38 -16.00
N GLY A 29 9.82 11.23 -16.48
CA GLY A 29 8.63 10.79 -17.21
C GLY A 29 7.79 9.75 -16.44
N PRO A 30 7.32 8.67 -17.08
CA PRO A 30 6.44 7.67 -16.45
C PRO A 30 7.11 6.83 -15.35
N ILE A 31 8.43 6.87 -15.23
CA ILE A 31 9.18 6.10 -14.22
C ILE A 31 9.00 6.71 -12.83
N ALA A 32 8.92 8.02 -12.71
CA ALA A 32 8.80 8.73 -11.46
C ALA A 32 7.57 8.32 -10.62
N PRO A 33 6.34 8.32 -11.17
CA PRO A 33 5.16 7.88 -10.42
C PRO A 33 5.21 6.42 -9.97
N VAL A 34 5.86 5.54 -10.76
CA VAL A 34 6.07 4.13 -10.40
C VAL A 34 7.04 4.02 -9.22
N ILE A 35 8.17 4.73 -9.26
CA ILE A 35 9.15 4.74 -8.16
C ILE A 35 8.52 5.30 -6.89
N LEU A 36 7.75 6.37 -6.99
CA LEU A 36 7.10 6.98 -5.84
C LEU A 36 6.14 5.99 -5.13
N ALA A 37 5.32 5.29 -5.91
CA ALA A 37 4.44 4.27 -5.37
C ALA A 37 5.19 3.02 -4.87
N MET A 38 6.35 2.69 -5.47
CA MET A 38 7.21 1.60 -5.01
C MET A 38 7.83 1.91 -3.64
N VAL A 39 8.28 3.14 -3.41
CA VAL A 39 8.93 3.55 -2.15
C VAL A 39 7.99 3.42 -0.95
N GLU A 40 6.68 3.56 -1.11
CA GLU A 40 5.70 3.34 -0.04
C GLU A 40 5.82 1.95 0.60
N SER A 41 6.09 0.93 -0.20
CA SER A 41 6.24 -0.45 0.31
C SER A 41 7.41 -0.62 1.29
N PHE A 42 8.40 0.27 1.24
CA PHE A 42 9.57 0.30 2.12
C PHE A 42 9.37 1.26 3.30
N PHE A 43 8.58 2.31 3.10
CA PHE A 43 8.36 3.37 4.08
C PHE A 43 6.88 3.44 4.49
N PRO A 44 6.48 2.70 5.54
CA PRO A 44 5.08 2.63 6.02
C PRO A 44 4.43 3.99 6.35
N PRO A 45 5.16 5.03 6.77
CA PRO A 45 4.56 6.33 7.04
C PRO A 45 4.07 7.09 5.80
N LEU A 46 4.46 6.66 4.58
CA LEU A 46 4.01 7.32 3.35
C LEU A 46 2.54 6.99 3.07
N PRO A 47 1.68 8.00 2.93
CA PRO A 47 0.27 7.77 2.68
C PRO A 47 0.06 7.38 1.21
N LEU A 48 -0.12 6.08 0.94
CA LEU A 48 -0.34 5.55 -0.42
C LEU A 48 -1.46 6.30 -1.16
N ILE A 49 -2.53 6.65 -0.45
CA ILE A 49 -3.65 7.38 -1.06
C ILE A 49 -3.23 8.75 -1.63
N ALA A 50 -2.33 9.46 -0.94
CA ALA A 50 -1.82 10.73 -1.44
C ALA A 50 -0.99 10.52 -2.71
N ILE A 51 -0.16 9.46 -2.74
CA ILE A 51 0.65 9.09 -3.91
C ILE A 51 -0.24 8.74 -5.10
N VAL A 52 -1.27 7.91 -4.88
CA VAL A 52 -2.23 7.55 -5.94
C VAL A 52 -3.00 8.77 -6.44
N ALA A 53 -3.50 9.62 -5.54
CA ALA A 53 -4.21 10.85 -5.92
C ALA A 53 -3.32 11.79 -6.72
N LEU A 54 -2.05 11.90 -6.38
CA LEU A 54 -1.03 12.68 -7.07
C LEU A 54 -0.77 12.14 -8.47
N ASN A 55 -0.58 10.84 -8.60
CA ASN A 55 -0.38 10.20 -9.90
C ASN A 55 -1.60 10.38 -10.80
N VAL A 56 -2.82 10.29 -10.24
CA VAL A 56 -4.08 10.55 -10.96
C VAL A 56 -4.19 12.02 -11.37
N ALA A 57 -3.84 12.94 -10.50
CA ALA A 57 -3.88 14.37 -10.82
C ALA A 57 -2.88 14.76 -11.92
N ALA A 58 -1.68 14.14 -11.92
CA ALA A 58 -0.62 14.43 -12.87
C ALA A 58 -0.81 13.74 -14.24
N HIS A 59 -1.33 12.51 -14.26
CA HIS A 59 -1.35 11.67 -15.46
C HIS A 59 -2.77 11.24 -15.89
N GLY A 60 -3.79 11.68 -15.18
CA GLY A 60 -5.18 11.26 -15.39
C GLY A 60 -5.51 9.91 -14.73
N GLY A 61 -6.80 9.57 -14.69
CA GLY A 61 -7.31 8.43 -13.92
C GLY A 61 -6.69 7.09 -14.29
N LEU A 62 -6.63 6.76 -15.57
CA LEU A 62 -6.14 5.46 -16.03
C LEU A 62 -4.62 5.29 -15.86
N LEU A 63 -3.84 6.25 -16.35
CA LEU A 63 -2.37 6.16 -16.24
C LEU A 63 -1.91 6.32 -14.79
N GLY A 64 -2.53 7.20 -14.02
CA GLY A 64 -2.27 7.33 -12.58
C GLY A 64 -2.54 6.04 -11.82
N PHE A 65 -3.62 5.33 -12.15
CA PHE A 65 -3.89 3.99 -11.63
C PHE A 65 -2.79 3.00 -12.00
N VAL A 66 -2.47 2.88 -13.31
CA VAL A 66 -1.51 1.87 -13.81
C VAL A 66 -0.12 2.08 -13.19
N TYR A 67 0.36 3.33 -13.13
CA TYR A 67 1.66 3.66 -12.54
C TYR A 67 1.70 3.35 -11.03
N SER A 68 0.65 3.74 -10.31
CA SER A 68 0.55 3.46 -8.87
C SER A 68 0.47 1.96 -8.59
N TRP A 69 -0.34 1.22 -9.32
CA TRP A 69 -0.47 -0.22 -9.19
C TRP A 69 0.84 -0.94 -9.51
N ALA A 70 1.50 -0.58 -10.62
CA ALA A 70 2.80 -1.14 -10.98
C ALA A 70 3.85 -0.89 -9.89
N GLY A 71 3.92 0.34 -9.36
CA GLY A 71 4.83 0.69 -8.28
C GLY A 71 4.59 -0.09 -7.00
N VAL A 72 3.35 -0.16 -6.54
CA VAL A 72 2.95 -0.94 -5.35
C VAL A 72 3.28 -2.42 -5.53
N MET A 73 3.03 -2.98 -6.72
CA MET A 73 3.32 -4.39 -7.00
C MET A 73 4.82 -4.67 -7.06
N LEU A 74 5.60 -3.80 -7.69
CA LEU A 74 7.06 -3.93 -7.73
C LEU A 74 7.65 -3.84 -6.33
N GLY A 75 7.31 -2.81 -5.57
CA GLY A 75 7.79 -2.61 -4.20
C GLY A 75 7.38 -3.76 -3.28
N GLY A 76 6.11 -4.14 -3.30
CA GLY A 76 5.58 -5.24 -2.50
C GLY A 76 6.23 -6.59 -2.84
N THR A 77 6.44 -6.87 -4.13
CA THR A 77 7.12 -8.10 -4.57
C THR A 77 8.57 -8.13 -4.10
N VAL A 78 9.30 -7.03 -4.26
CA VAL A 78 10.70 -6.91 -3.78
C VAL A 78 10.76 -7.12 -2.27
N MET A 79 9.88 -6.47 -1.49
CA MET A 79 9.84 -6.64 -0.03
C MET A 79 9.48 -8.07 0.38
N PHE A 80 8.47 -8.67 -0.23
CA PHE A 80 8.10 -10.05 0.02
C PHE A 80 9.26 -11.01 -0.26
N LEU A 81 9.92 -10.89 -1.43
CA LEU A 81 11.03 -11.74 -1.81
C LEU A 81 12.28 -11.52 -0.93
N LEU A 82 12.52 -10.29 -0.48
CA LEU A 82 13.57 -9.96 0.47
C LEU A 82 13.36 -10.75 1.78
N TRP A 83 12.15 -10.70 2.34
CA TRP A 83 11.81 -11.47 3.55
C TRP A 83 11.86 -12.97 3.31
N ARG A 84 11.36 -13.45 2.18
CA ARG A 84 11.30 -14.87 1.82
C ARG A 84 12.67 -15.48 1.56
N ARG A 85 13.48 -14.84 0.73
CA ARG A 85 14.73 -15.43 0.21
C ARG A 85 15.94 -15.03 1.03
N VAL A 86 15.97 -13.82 1.57
CA VAL A 86 17.12 -13.32 2.33
C VAL A 86 16.91 -13.58 3.81
N VAL A 87 15.88 -12.97 4.41
CA VAL A 87 15.73 -13.02 5.87
C VAL A 87 15.36 -14.42 6.34
N LYS A 88 14.38 -15.08 5.71
CA LYS A 88 14.00 -16.44 6.06
C LYS A 88 15.17 -17.42 5.91
N ARG A 89 15.96 -17.32 4.84
CA ARG A 89 17.08 -18.23 4.59
C ARG A 89 18.27 -18.03 5.53
N PHE A 90 18.68 -16.76 5.76
CA PHE A 90 19.89 -16.46 6.54
C PHE A 90 19.63 -16.40 8.04
N PHE A 91 18.47 -15.89 8.45
CA PHE A 91 18.15 -15.64 9.85
C PHE A 91 17.17 -16.65 10.46
N TRP A 92 16.76 -17.70 9.72
CA TRP A 92 15.75 -18.65 10.17
C TRP A 92 16.11 -19.34 11.50
N LYS A 93 17.36 -19.69 11.71
CA LYS A 93 17.82 -20.31 12.97
C LYS A 93 17.65 -19.38 14.18
N PHE A 94 17.88 -18.09 13.98
CA PHE A 94 17.66 -17.03 14.99
C PHE A 94 16.17 -16.67 15.12
N ALA A 95 15.49 -16.63 14.01
CA ALA A 95 14.09 -16.23 13.88
C ALA A 95 13.16 -17.20 14.63
N ARG A 96 13.39 -18.49 14.56
CA ARG A 96 12.59 -19.53 15.26
C ARG A 96 12.54 -19.34 16.79
N ARG A 97 13.49 -18.62 17.37
CA ARG A 97 13.50 -18.32 18.82
C ARG A 97 12.73 -17.03 19.16
N SER A 98 12.33 -16.25 18.18
CA SER A 98 11.61 -15.00 18.40
C SER A 98 10.11 -15.23 18.53
N ALA A 99 9.55 -14.91 19.71
CA ALA A 99 8.12 -14.99 19.97
C ALA A 99 7.28 -14.12 19.00
N LYS A 100 7.85 -12.98 18.52
CA LYS A 100 7.19 -12.11 17.54
C LYS A 100 7.04 -12.78 16.18
N LEU A 101 8.05 -13.53 15.74
CA LEU A 101 8.03 -14.24 14.47
C LEU A 101 7.08 -15.45 14.51
N GLN A 102 7.07 -16.20 15.62
CA GLN A 102 6.12 -17.28 15.83
C GLN A 102 4.66 -16.78 15.81
N LYS A 103 4.39 -15.62 16.42
CA LYS A 103 3.06 -15.00 16.36
C LYS A 103 2.69 -14.60 14.93
N ALA A 104 3.60 -14.04 14.15
CA ALA A 104 3.35 -13.68 12.75
C ALA A 104 3.06 -14.92 11.90
N GLU A 105 3.79 -16.01 12.11
CA GLU A 105 3.60 -17.29 11.41
C GLU A 105 2.24 -17.92 11.78
N GLN A 106 1.89 -17.95 13.08
CA GLN A 106 0.58 -18.40 13.56
C GLN A 106 -0.56 -17.52 13.03
N TRP A 107 -0.34 -16.22 12.91
CA TRP A 107 -1.31 -15.31 12.31
C TRP A 107 -1.55 -15.66 10.84
N VAL A 108 -0.49 -15.85 10.05
CA VAL A 108 -0.60 -16.20 8.64
C VAL A 108 -1.25 -17.56 8.43
N SER A 109 -1.01 -18.55 9.32
CA SER A 109 -1.61 -19.89 9.19
C SER A 109 -3.15 -19.91 9.25
N ARG A 110 -3.76 -18.82 9.73
CA ARG A 110 -5.24 -18.66 9.76
C ARG A 110 -5.81 -18.15 8.43
N PHE A 111 -4.95 -17.73 7.49
CA PHE A 111 -5.39 -17.16 6.22
C PHE A 111 -5.35 -18.20 5.11
N ASP A 112 -6.47 -18.32 4.43
CA ASP A 112 -6.56 -18.90 3.11
C ASP A 112 -6.41 -17.83 2.01
N THR A 113 -6.49 -18.24 0.75
CA THR A 113 -6.35 -17.32 -0.39
C THR A 113 -7.45 -16.26 -0.43
N ALA A 114 -8.68 -16.63 -0.02
CA ALA A 114 -9.82 -15.70 -0.03
C ALA A 114 -9.66 -14.64 1.06
N SER A 115 -9.26 -15.05 2.28
CA SER A 115 -8.98 -14.14 3.38
C SER A 115 -7.82 -13.20 3.07
N LEU A 116 -6.76 -13.70 2.43
CA LEU A 116 -5.64 -12.86 1.96
C LEU A 116 -6.12 -11.84 0.92
N PHE A 117 -6.98 -12.25 -0.03
CA PHE A 117 -7.54 -11.34 -1.02
C PHE A 117 -8.33 -10.22 -0.34
N MET A 118 -9.24 -10.58 0.57
CA MET A 118 -10.01 -9.60 1.34
C MET A 118 -9.12 -8.64 2.13
N LEU A 119 -8.08 -9.16 2.78
CA LEU A 119 -7.12 -8.35 3.53
C LEU A 119 -6.34 -7.40 2.61
N SER A 120 -6.01 -7.84 1.39
CA SER A 120 -5.28 -7.03 0.42
C SER A 120 -6.11 -5.89 -0.20
N LEU A 121 -7.44 -5.97 -0.13
CA LEU A 121 -8.36 -4.88 -0.52
C LEU A 121 -8.37 -3.73 0.49
N LEU A 122 -8.00 -4.00 1.75
CA LEU A 122 -8.14 -3.02 2.82
C LEU A 122 -7.02 -1.98 2.75
N PRO A 123 -7.35 -0.68 2.59
CA PRO A 123 -6.36 0.38 2.46
C PRO A 123 -5.63 0.70 3.77
N PHE A 124 -6.18 0.26 4.91
CA PHE A 124 -5.64 0.53 6.24
C PHE A 124 -4.72 -0.56 6.77
N THR A 125 -4.59 -1.69 6.06
CA THR A 125 -3.66 -2.75 6.44
C THR A 125 -2.24 -2.35 6.05
N PRO A 126 -1.28 -2.33 7.01
CA PRO A 126 0.10 -1.98 6.69
C PRO A 126 0.70 -2.97 5.68
N SER A 127 0.92 -2.51 4.45
CA SER A 127 1.46 -3.34 3.35
C SER A 127 2.77 -4.01 3.74
N SER A 128 3.67 -3.27 4.39
CA SER A 128 4.96 -3.78 4.84
C SER A 128 4.85 -4.94 5.83
N PHE A 129 3.86 -4.88 6.75
CA PHE A 129 3.60 -5.97 7.68
C PHE A 129 3.13 -7.24 6.95
N MET A 130 2.26 -7.10 5.93
CA MET A 130 1.82 -8.23 5.13
C MET A 130 2.97 -8.87 4.36
N HIS A 131 3.79 -8.06 3.68
CA HIS A 131 4.96 -8.56 2.96
C HIS A 131 5.94 -9.28 3.88
N PHE A 132 6.13 -8.75 5.11
CA PHE A 132 6.93 -9.38 6.15
C PHE A 132 6.32 -10.71 6.61
N ALA A 133 5.08 -10.70 7.11
CA ALA A 133 4.45 -11.87 7.73
C ALA A 133 4.31 -13.04 6.75
N PHE A 134 3.80 -12.77 5.54
CA PHE A 134 3.69 -13.78 4.48
C PHE A 134 5.05 -14.17 3.89
N GLY A 135 6.01 -13.24 3.85
CA GLY A 135 7.37 -13.52 3.39
C GLY A 135 8.11 -14.53 4.26
N ILE A 136 7.99 -14.45 5.59
CA ILE A 136 8.62 -15.38 6.51
C ILE A 136 7.85 -16.69 6.72
N SER A 137 6.55 -16.72 6.40
CA SER A 137 5.69 -17.89 6.58
C SER A 137 5.94 -18.97 5.53
N ASP A 138 5.22 -20.11 5.64
CA ASP A 138 5.22 -21.19 4.63
C ASP A 138 4.08 -21.04 3.60
N PHE A 139 3.41 -19.87 3.58
CA PHE A 139 2.37 -19.61 2.58
C PHE A 139 2.95 -19.65 1.15
N ASP A 140 2.20 -20.23 0.20
CA ASP A 140 2.67 -20.41 -1.18
C ASP A 140 2.98 -19.07 -1.87
N GLU A 141 4.17 -18.95 -2.44
CA GLU A 141 4.68 -17.72 -3.07
C GLU A 141 3.81 -17.28 -4.25
N LYS A 142 3.41 -18.23 -5.12
CA LYS A 142 2.61 -17.90 -6.30
C LYS A 142 1.21 -17.46 -5.91
N ARG A 143 0.58 -18.16 -4.97
CA ARG A 143 -0.73 -17.77 -4.44
C ARG A 143 -0.68 -16.39 -3.80
N TYR A 144 0.36 -16.11 -3.01
CA TYR A 144 0.55 -14.79 -2.43
C TYR A 144 0.63 -13.70 -3.49
N LEU A 145 1.55 -13.83 -4.45
CA LEU A 145 1.80 -12.81 -5.48
C LEU A 145 0.58 -12.58 -6.38
N VAL A 146 -0.11 -13.65 -6.81
CA VAL A 146 -1.32 -13.51 -7.64
C VAL A 146 -2.45 -12.86 -6.85
N THR A 147 -2.65 -13.26 -5.59
CA THR A 147 -3.69 -12.68 -4.74
C THR A 147 -3.41 -11.20 -4.47
N MET A 148 -2.16 -10.84 -4.20
CA MET A 148 -1.76 -9.44 -4.01
C MET A 148 -1.90 -8.63 -5.29
N LEU A 149 -1.56 -9.20 -6.45
CA LEU A 149 -1.73 -8.55 -7.76
C LEU A 149 -3.19 -8.12 -7.97
N LEU A 150 -4.13 -9.04 -7.74
CA LEU A 150 -5.55 -8.78 -7.91
C LEU A 150 -6.11 -7.87 -6.83
N GLY A 151 -5.85 -8.17 -5.56
CA GLY A 151 -6.41 -7.41 -4.44
C GLY A 151 -5.86 -5.99 -4.37
N LYS A 152 -4.55 -5.79 -4.51
CA LYS A 152 -3.96 -4.45 -4.59
C LYS A 152 -4.39 -3.72 -5.86
N GLY A 153 -4.62 -4.43 -6.97
CA GLY A 153 -5.18 -3.83 -8.18
C GLY A 153 -6.55 -3.18 -7.91
N VAL A 154 -7.46 -3.93 -7.28
CA VAL A 154 -8.78 -3.40 -6.92
C VAL A 154 -8.65 -2.25 -5.90
N MET A 155 -7.82 -2.40 -4.86
CA MET A 155 -7.59 -1.36 -3.86
C MET A 155 -7.08 -0.06 -4.49
N VAL A 156 -6.05 -0.13 -5.33
CA VAL A 156 -5.47 1.06 -5.99
C VAL A 156 -6.46 1.65 -6.99
N ALA A 157 -7.27 0.84 -7.69
CA ALA A 157 -8.34 1.32 -8.57
C ALA A 157 -9.37 2.15 -7.78
N MET A 158 -9.80 1.67 -6.61
CA MET A 158 -10.72 2.42 -5.73
C MET A 158 -10.09 3.73 -5.24
N MET A 159 -8.80 3.71 -4.87
CA MET A 159 -8.06 4.92 -4.51
C MET A 159 -7.92 5.90 -5.68
N ALA A 160 -7.70 5.40 -6.90
CA ALA A 160 -7.60 6.22 -8.11
C ALA A 160 -8.94 6.88 -8.45
N LEU A 161 -10.04 6.15 -8.33
CA LEU A 161 -11.40 6.70 -8.49
C LEU A 161 -11.70 7.78 -7.44
N PHE A 162 -11.29 7.54 -6.20
CA PHE A 162 -11.39 8.55 -5.14
C PHE A 162 -10.57 9.80 -5.47
N GLY A 163 -9.30 9.64 -5.87
CA GLY A 163 -8.43 10.74 -6.26
C GLY A 163 -9.00 11.53 -7.43
N GLN A 164 -9.53 10.84 -8.45
CA GLN A 164 -10.20 11.49 -9.58
C GLN A 164 -11.47 12.24 -9.16
N SER A 165 -12.24 11.67 -8.22
CA SER A 165 -13.42 12.31 -7.65
C SER A 165 -13.07 13.59 -6.88
N LEU A 166 -11.97 13.60 -6.14
CA LEU A 166 -11.47 14.81 -5.46
C LEU A 166 -11.09 15.92 -6.45
N VAL A 167 -10.37 15.56 -7.52
CA VAL A 167 -10.02 16.52 -8.59
C VAL A 167 -11.28 17.05 -9.28
N SER A 168 -12.26 16.19 -9.51
CA SER A 168 -13.55 16.58 -10.13
C SER A 168 -14.45 17.36 -9.17
N ALA A 169 -14.34 17.14 -7.87
CA ALA A 169 -15.10 17.87 -6.84
C ALA A 169 -14.76 19.38 -6.81
N MET A 170 -13.58 19.75 -7.28
CA MET A 170 -13.23 21.18 -7.49
C MET A 170 -14.13 21.83 -8.54
N LYS A 171 -14.77 21.05 -9.43
CA LYS A 171 -15.69 21.51 -10.46
C LYS A 171 -17.16 21.25 -10.12
N ASN A 172 -17.45 20.21 -9.35
CA ASN A 172 -18.81 19.82 -8.96
C ASN A 172 -18.82 19.08 -7.61
N PRO A 173 -19.46 19.65 -6.55
CA PRO A 173 -19.45 19.09 -5.20
C PRO A 173 -20.12 17.70 -5.06
N PHE A 174 -20.90 17.26 -6.04
CA PHE A 174 -21.49 15.92 -6.07
C PHE A 174 -20.43 14.81 -6.03
N TYR A 175 -19.28 15.01 -6.68
CA TYR A 175 -18.17 14.06 -6.66
C TYR A 175 -17.52 13.91 -5.27
N LEU A 176 -17.61 14.95 -4.41
CA LEU A 176 -17.14 14.87 -3.03
C LEU A 176 -17.98 13.89 -2.22
N VAL A 177 -19.31 13.94 -2.39
CA VAL A 177 -20.24 13.01 -1.72
C VAL A 177 -19.96 11.57 -2.15
N LEU A 178 -19.73 11.34 -3.45
CA LEU A 178 -19.37 10.02 -3.96
C LEU A 178 -18.06 9.51 -3.38
N ALA A 179 -17.05 10.37 -3.31
CA ALA A 179 -15.75 10.04 -2.72
C ALA A 179 -15.88 9.63 -1.24
N ILE A 180 -16.64 10.39 -0.45
CA ILE A 180 -16.90 10.10 0.96
C ILE A 180 -17.67 8.77 1.10
N ALA A 181 -18.66 8.51 0.25
CA ALA A 181 -19.44 7.28 0.28
C ALA A 181 -18.57 6.04 0.00
N ILE A 182 -17.66 6.11 -0.99
CA ILE A 182 -16.69 5.03 -1.29
C ILE A 182 -15.79 4.78 -0.08
N TRP A 183 -15.26 5.84 0.55
CA TRP A 183 -14.39 5.73 1.71
C TRP A 183 -15.10 5.16 2.93
N ALA A 184 -16.31 5.62 3.20
CA ALA A 184 -17.13 5.07 4.27
C ALA A 184 -17.42 3.57 4.04
N GLY A 185 -17.78 3.19 2.82
CA GLY A 185 -17.98 1.79 2.45
C GLY A 185 -16.74 0.92 2.69
N MET A 186 -15.56 1.39 2.28
CA MET A 186 -14.30 0.68 2.53
C MET A 186 -13.97 0.58 4.02
N TYR A 187 -14.20 1.65 4.79
CA TYR A 187 -13.98 1.64 6.23
C TYR A 187 -14.88 0.64 6.95
N PHE A 188 -16.18 0.62 6.64
CA PHE A 188 -17.11 -0.35 7.24
C PHE A 188 -16.81 -1.77 6.84
N ALA A 189 -16.46 -2.03 5.57
CA ALA A 189 -16.03 -3.34 5.11
C ALA A 189 -14.77 -3.82 5.83
N SER A 190 -13.76 -2.95 5.97
CA SER A 190 -12.53 -3.19 6.73
C SER A 190 -12.84 -3.56 8.18
N LYS A 191 -13.62 -2.73 8.87
CA LYS A 191 -13.99 -2.96 10.27
C LYS A 191 -14.75 -4.27 10.48
N HIS A 192 -15.66 -4.60 9.57
CA HIS A 192 -16.42 -5.85 9.64
C HIS A 192 -15.51 -7.07 9.45
N PHE A 193 -14.58 -6.99 8.49
CA PHE A 193 -13.63 -8.05 8.20
C PHE A 193 -12.63 -8.25 9.34
N CYS A 194 -12.04 -7.17 9.86
CA CYS A 194 -11.10 -7.23 10.98
C CYS A 194 -11.75 -7.86 12.21
N LYS A 195 -12.99 -7.45 12.55
CA LYS A 195 -13.74 -8.03 13.67
C LYS A 195 -13.98 -9.53 13.51
N LYS A 196 -14.24 -10.01 12.29
CA LYS A 196 -14.49 -11.43 12.00
C LYS A 196 -13.24 -12.29 12.14
N HIS A 197 -12.04 -11.72 11.93
CA HIS A 197 -10.77 -12.44 11.94
C HIS A 197 -9.88 -12.12 13.16
N GLU A 198 -10.44 -11.45 14.21
CA GLU A 198 -9.70 -11.06 15.43
C GLU A 198 -8.36 -10.33 15.09
N ILE A 199 -8.41 -9.45 14.10
CA ILE A 199 -7.28 -8.61 13.69
C ILE A 199 -7.47 -7.25 14.37
N ASP A 200 -7.21 -7.16 15.67
CA ASP A 200 -7.12 -5.92 16.44
C ASP A 200 -5.66 -5.53 16.70
#